data_86d69c98b9ac3e745b003563f0a3edea
#
_entry.id   86d69c98b9ac3e745b003563f0a3edea
#
_cell.length_a   1.000
_cell.length_b   1.000
_cell.length_c   1.000
_cell.angle_alpha   90.00
_cell.angle_beta   90.00
_cell.angle_gamma   90.00
#
_symmetry.space_group_name_H-M   'P 1'
#
loop_
_entity.id
_entity.type
_entity.pdbx_description
1 polymer ?
#
loop_
_entity_poly.entity_id
_entity_poly.type
_entity_poly.pdbx_seq_one_letter_code
_entity_poly.pdbx_strand_id
1 'polypeptide(L)'
;MRNYEREVIQAQLGGEKAVLRSLEKEYRAALEQINEKIKLLQSDELTQSRVYQIQYQQALKGQIEAILEKLHGDEYSTIQQYLSDSYSEGFLGTMYSVHKQGIPVIIPIDKNAAVKAVLTDSKLSAPLYEALGLDIKAMKRSIRAEISRGIASGMSYTDIARNLQNATKAPFDRAKIIVRTEGHRIQQESAEDARQEARKKGADVVKQWDATLDGATRATHRNLDGQIKETDEPFAYGGKKAMYPGAFGDPAEDCNCRCVALTRARWALDEEELATLKERAAFFGLDKQDSFEDFKKKYLNAAETLKNKGKSGIIKVEKTSVKDAVSSGVVTTKINAEKQGRHIKTSPAYIEGRSYINGTLEDAQRLVDDLSGTGVPLMDADGNWLHKERVQTDHVFGIHVDPETGQETETTKGMIIYSKTGTHIIPRKEDDK
;
A
#
# COMPACT_ATOMS: atom_id res chain seq x y z
N MET A 1 -0.78 20.24 -0.70
CA MET A 1 -0.43 19.09 -1.58
C MET A 1 0.65 19.49 -2.59
N ARG A 2 1.72 18.69 -2.73
CA ARG A 2 2.86 18.92 -3.63
C ARG A 2 2.54 18.39 -5.04
N ASN A 3 3.31 18.82 -6.08
CA ASN A 3 3.01 18.42 -7.46
C ASN A 3 3.03 16.91 -7.70
N TYR A 4 4.02 16.20 -7.16
CA TYR A 4 4.12 14.75 -7.29
C TYR A 4 2.97 13.99 -6.58
N GLU A 5 2.42 14.54 -5.50
CA GLU A 5 1.25 13.97 -4.82
C GLU A 5 -0.01 14.11 -5.68
N ARG A 6 -0.16 15.26 -6.35
CA ARG A 6 -1.26 15.47 -7.32
C ARG A 6 -1.16 14.52 -8.50
N GLU A 7 0.04 14.26 -8.98
CA GLU A 7 0.29 13.32 -10.08
C GLU A 7 -0.18 11.90 -9.71
N VAL A 8 0.16 11.41 -8.52
CA VAL A 8 -0.30 10.12 -7.99
C VAL A 8 -1.83 10.07 -7.92
N ILE A 9 -2.45 11.08 -7.33
CA ILE A 9 -3.91 11.15 -7.20
C ILE A 9 -4.59 11.21 -8.57
N GLN A 10 -4.04 11.95 -9.53
CA GLN A 10 -4.57 12.00 -10.90
C GLN A 10 -4.49 10.65 -11.61
N ALA A 11 -3.40 9.88 -11.41
CA ALA A 11 -3.26 8.54 -11.94
C ALA A 11 -4.34 7.59 -11.35
N GLN A 12 -4.53 7.63 -10.03
CA GLN A 12 -5.56 6.85 -9.32
C GLN A 12 -6.98 7.18 -9.81
N LEU A 13 -7.30 8.46 -9.95
CA LEU A 13 -8.59 8.91 -10.51
C LEU A 13 -8.73 8.51 -11.99
N GLY A 14 -7.64 8.44 -12.73
CA GLY A 14 -7.60 7.93 -14.10
C GLY A 14 -7.98 6.46 -14.17
N GLY A 15 -7.42 5.64 -13.28
CA GLY A 15 -7.77 4.21 -13.11
C GLY A 15 -9.25 4.02 -12.75
N GLU A 16 -9.77 4.78 -11.77
CA GLU A 16 -11.20 4.76 -11.41
C GLU A 16 -12.09 5.06 -12.62
N LYS A 17 -11.77 6.12 -13.37
CA LYS A 17 -12.55 6.48 -14.56
C LYS A 17 -12.50 5.39 -15.64
N ALA A 18 -11.37 4.72 -15.81
CA ALA A 18 -11.21 3.65 -16.79
C ALA A 18 -12.09 2.44 -16.44
N VAL A 19 -12.05 1.97 -15.19
CA VAL A 19 -12.88 0.83 -14.75
C VAL A 19 -14.36 1.16 -14.81
N LEU A 20 -14.77 2.38 -14.44
CA LEU A 20 -16.17 2.80 -14.53
C LEU A 20 -16.70 2.79 -15.99
N ARG A 21 -15.85 3.17 -16.96
CA ARG A 21 -16.18 3.08 -18.39
C ARG A 21 -16.27 1.63 -18.86
N SER A 22 -15.40 0.74 -18.35
CA SER A 22 -15.46 -0.67 -18.67
C SER A 22 -16.77 -1.28 -18.18
N LEU A 23 -17.13 -1.04 -16.93
CA LEU A 23 -18.40 -1.49 -16.36
C LEU A 23 -19.61 -0.94 -17.13
N GLU A 24 -19.61 0.33 -17.47
CA GLU A 24 -20.71 0.90 -18.29
C GLU A 24 -20.85 0.19 -19.64
N LYS A 25 -19.73 -0.14 -20.28
CA LYS A 25 -19.71 -0.89 -21.53
C LYS A 25 -20.26 -2.31 -21.36
N GLU A 26 -19.89 -3.01 -20.28
CA GLU A 26 -20.36 -4.37 -19.97
C GLU A 26 -21.87 -4.38 -19.72
N TYR A 27 -22.38 -3.46 -18.91
CA TYR A 27 -23.82 -3.31 -18.65
C TYR A 27 -24.60 -2.94 -19.93
N ARG A 28 -24.07 -2.04 -20.74
CA ARG A 28 -24.69 -1.66 -22.02
C ARG A 28 -24.73 -2.83 -22.99
N ALA A 29 -23.64 -3.58 -23.14
CA ALA A 29 -23.58 -4.75 -24.00
C ALA A 29 -24.56 -5.86 -23.57
N ALA A 30 -24.71 -6.09 -22.27
CA ALA A 30 -25.70 -7.03 -21.75
C ALA A 30 -27.14 -6.58 -22.07
N LEU A 31 -27.43 -5.26 -21.90
CA LEU A 31 -28.73 -4.70 -22.25
C LEU A 31 -29.05 -4.81 -23.77
N GLU A 32 -28.07 -4.50 -24.62
CA GLU A 32 -28.20 -4.64 -26.06
C GLU A 32 -28.56 -6.09 -26.47
N GLN A 33 -27.82 -7.07 -25.93
CA GLN A 33 -28.09 -8.49 -26.16
C GLN A 33 -29.49 -8.91 -25.69
N ILE A 34 -29.92 -8.44 -24.52
CA ILE A 34 -31.28 -8.71 -24.00
C ILE A 34 -32.32 -8.09 -24.93
N ASN A 35 -32.11 -6.83 -25.34
CA ASN A 35 -33.01 -6.12 -26.24
C ASN A 35 -33.12 -6.81 -27.61
N GLU A 36 -32.03 -7.30 -28.20
CA GLU A 36 -32.01 -8.07 -29.42
C GLU A 36 -32.87 -9.37 -29.28
N LYS A 37 -32.70 -10.08 -28.17
CA LYS A 37 -33.51 -11.28 -27.88
C LYS A 37 -35.01 -10.97 -27.78
N ILE A 38 -35.37 -9.85 -27.19
CA ILE A 38 -36.77 -9.41 -27.07
C ILE A 38 -37.32 -8.96 -28.42
N LYS A 39 -36.49 -8.26 -29.24
CA LYS A 39 -36.90 -7.83 -30.59
C LYS A 39 -37.24 -8.98 -31.50
N LEU A 40 -36.56 -10.13 -31.39
CA LEU A 40 -36.88 -11.35 -32.14
C LEU A 40 -38.28 -11.89 -31.83
N LEU A 41 -38.88 -11.57 -30.67
CA LEU A 41 -40.27 -11.90 -30.35
C LEU A 41 -41.28 -11.17 -31.23
N GLN A 42 -40.94 -10.01 -31.77
CA GLN A 42 -41.87 -9.22 -32.60
C GLN A 42 -41.83 -9.57 -34.08
N SER A 43 -40.75 -10.24 -34.54
CA SER A 43 -40.56 -10.57 -35.96
C SER A 43 -41.29 -11.83 -36.44
N ASP A 44 -41.64 -12.73 -35.48
CA ASP A 44 -42.44 -13.92 -35.83
C ASP A 44 -43.91 -13.59 -35.65
N GLU A 45 -44.68 -13.69 -36.72
CA GLU A 45 -46.14 -13.67 -36.68
C GLU A 45 -46.61 -14.82 -35.75
N LEU A 46 -46.83 -14.48 -34.47
CA LEU A 46 -47.23 -15.39 -33.40
C LEU A 46 -48.71 -15.82 -33.59
N THR A 47 -48.99 -16.48 -34.70
CA THR A 47 -50.24 -17.20 -34.95
C THR A 47 -50.24 -18.62 -34.34
N GLN A 48 -49.24 -18.97 -33.57
CA GLN A 48 -49.04 -20.31 -33.01
C GLN A 48 -49.65 -20.50 -31.61
N SER A 49 -50.00 -21.74 -31.27
CA SER A 49 -50.72 -22.14 -30.08
C SER A 49 -50.07 -21.61 -28.79
N ARG A 50 -50.88 -21.41 -27.74
CA ARG A 50 -50.49 -20.96 -26.40
C ARG A 50 -49.34 -21.78 -25.79
N VAL A 51 -49.18 -23.04 -26.20
CA VAL A 51 -48.07 -23.92 -25.75
C VAL A 51 -46.73 -23.48 -26.32
N TYR A 52 -46.67 -23.11 -27.61
CA TYR A 52 -45.46 -22.60 -28.24
C TYR A 52 -45.00 -21.23 -27.63
N GLN A 53 -45.98 -20.38 -27.32
CA GLN A 53 -45.68 -19.10 -26.66
C GLN A 53 -45.05 -19.30 -25.29
N ILE A 54 -45.53 -20.29 -24.51
CA ILE A 54 -44.96 -20.61 -23.17
C ILE A 54 -43.55 -21.19 -23.31
N GLN A 55 -43.32 -22.12 -24.23
CA GLN A 55 -42.00 -22.71 -24.47
C GLN A 55 -41.00 -21.67 -24.94
N TYR A 56 -41.40 -20.77 -25.83
CA TYR A 56 -40.55 -19.67 -26.31
C TYR A 56 -40.20 -18.67 -25.19
N GLN A 57 -41.15 -18.31 -24.35
CA GLN A 57 -40.92 -17.46 -23.17
C GLN A 57 -39.95 -18.11 -22.18
N GLN A 58 -40.01 -19.42 -21.97
CA GLN A 58 -39.10 -20.17 -21.12
C GLN A 58 -37.68 -20.18 -21.71
N ALA A 59 -37.55 -20.42 -23.02
CA ALA A 59 -36.27 -20.36 -23.71
C ALA A 59 -35.64 -18.96 -23.66
N LEU A 60 -36.42 -17.90 -23.86
CA LEU A 60 -35.98 -16.52 -23.74
C LEU A 60 -35.50 -16.21 -22.34
N LYS A 61 -36.25 -16.63 -21.31
CA LYS A 61 -35.78 -16.46 -19.91
C LYS A 61 -34.44 -17.10 -19.67
N GLY A 62 -34.21 -18.33 -20.14
CA GLY A 62 -32.91 -19.01 -20.03
C GLY A 62 -31.78 -18.27 -20.73
N GLN A 63 -32.02 -17.73 -21.93
CA GLN A 63 -31.02 -16.93 -22.65
C GLN A 63 -30.67 -15.63 -21.91
N ILE A 64 -31.67 -14.96 -21.38
CA ILE A 64 -31.42 -13.72 -20.56
C ILE A 64 -30.66 -14.04 -19.28
N GLU A 65 -30.98 -15.16 -18.64
CA GLU A 65 -30.24 -15.61 -17.45
C GLU A 65 -28.77 -15.85 -17.76
N ALA A 66 -28.46 -16.49 -18.89
CA ALA A 66 -27.07 -16.69 -19.32
C ALA A 66 -26.32 -15.37 -19.59
N ILE A 67 -27.00 -14.38 -20.21
CA ILE A 67 -26.41 -13.04 -20.42
C ILE A 67 -26.11 -12.38 -19.07
N LEU A 68 -27.01 -12.46 -18.09
CA LEU A 68 -26.82 -11.87 -16.77
C LEU A 68 -25.78 -12.60 -15.91
N GLU A 69 -25.64 -13.93 -16.06
CA GLU A 69 -24.55 -14.68 -15.43
C GLU A 69 -23.19 -14.27 -15.99
N LYS A 70 -23.11 -14.09 -17.31
CA LYS A 70 -21.89 -13.60 -17.94
C LYS A 70 -21.55 -12.17 -17.45
N LEU A 71 -22.54 -11.27 -17.43
CA LEU A 71 -22.35 -9.92 -16.91
C LEU A 71 -21.80 -9.94 -15.47
N HIS A 72 -22.32 -10.81 -14.61
CA HIS A 72 -21.84 -10.95 -13.24
C HIS A 72 -20.36 -11.38 -13.18
N GLY A 73 -19.97 -12.36 -14.00
CA GLY A 73 -18.58 -12.80 -14.10
C GLY A 73 -17.64 -11.72 -14.62
N ASP A 74 -18.04 -11.03 -15.68
CA ASP A 74 -17.28 -9.93 -16.29
C ASP A 74 -17.11 -8.76 -15.29
N GLU A 75 -18.21 -8.33 -14.66
CA GLU A 75 -18.20 -7.28 -13.63
C GLU A 75 -17.30 -7.61 -12.45
N TYR A 76 -17.40 -8.83 -11.91
CA TYR A 76 -16.55 -9.28 -10.80
C TYR A 76 -15.08 -9.27 -11.20
N SER A 77 -14.74 -9.81 -12.37
CA SER A 77 -13.37 -9.84 -12.88
C SER A 77 -12.79 -8.43 -13.07
N THR A 78 -13.58 -7.53 -13.68
CA THR A 78 -13.18 -6.14 -13.91
C THR A 78 -12.95 -5.39 -12.61
N ILE A 79 -13.83 -5.54 -11.62
CA ILE A 79 -13.68 -4.90 -10.32
C ILE A 79 -12.51 -5.51 -9.55
N GLN A 80 -12.36 -6.81 -9.51
CA GLN A 80 -11.27 -7.50 -8.81
C GLN A 80 -9.90 -7.06 -9.34
N GLN A 81 -9.74 -6.99 -10.68
CA GLN A 81 -8.51 -6.52 -11.30
C GLN A 81 -8.22 -5.07 -10.89
N TYR A 82 -9.21 -4.18 -10.98
CA TYR A 82 -9.06 -2.79 -10.58
C TYR A 82 -8.64 -2.65 -9.10
N LEU A 83 -9.23 -3.44 -8.20
CA LEU A 83 -8.88 -3.39 -6.77
C LEU A 83 -7.45 -3.87 -6.52
N SER A 84 -7.00 -4.89 -7.25
CA SER A 84 -5.61 -5.36 -7.20
C SER A 84 -4.63 -4.32 -7.71
N ASP A 85 -4.96 -3.65 -8.81
CA ASP A 85 -4.15 -2.56 -9.37
C ASP A 85 -4.14 -1.36 -8.41
N SER A 86 -5.27 -1.05 -7.76
CA SER A 86 -5.40 0.01 -6.77
C SER A 86 -4.48 -0.20 -5.56
N TYR A 87 -4.30 -1.43 -5.08
CA TYR A 87 -3.33 -1.74 -4.04
C TYR A 87 -1.90 -1.41 -4.49
N SER A 88 -1.54 -1.88 -5.68
CA SER A 88 -0.21 -1.61 -6.25
C SER A 88 0.06 -0.11 -6.43
N GLU A 89 -0.93 0.64 -6.92
CA GLU A 89 -0.83 2.08 -7.12
C GLU A 89 -0.74 2.87 -5.82
N GLY A 90 -1.46 2.47 -4.77
CA GLY A 90 -1.37 3.09 -3.44
C GLY A 90 0.03 2.91 -2.83
N PHE A 91 0.58 1.69 -2.90
CA PHE A 91 1.93 1.39 -2.43
C PHE A 91 2.99 2.19 -3.20
N LEU A 92 2.96 2.12 -4.52
CA LEU A 92 3.93 2.79 -5.40
C LEU A 92 3.83 4.32 -5.31
N GLY A 93 2.62 4.87 -5.17
CA GLY A 93 2.40 6.29 -4.96
C GLY A 93 3.03 6.81 -3.67
N THR A 94 2.95 6.00 -2.60
CA THR A 94 3.61 6.31 -1.33
C THR A 94 5.13 6.23 -1.47
N MET A 95 5.67 5.18 -2.10
CA MET A 95 7.10 5.08 -2.35
C MET A 95 7.61 6.22 -3.23
N TYR A 96 6.86 6.62 -4.26
CA TYR A 96 7.18 7.79 -5.08
C TYR A 96 7.25 9.07 -4.24
N SER A 97 6.27 9.28 -3.36
CA SER A 97 6.26 10.42 -2.44
C SER A 97 7.47 10.42 -1.49
N VAL A 98 7.86 9.26 -0.96
CA VAL A 98 9.02 9.10 -0.09
C VAL A 98 10.33 9.39 -0.87
N HIS A 99 10.46 8.85 -2.09
CA HIS A 99 11.60 9.13 -2.98
C HIS A 99 11.73 10.63 -3.31
N LYS A 100 10.61 11.29 -3.66
CA LYS A 100 10.61 12.73 -3.96
C LYS A 100 10.95 13.61 -2.75
N GLN A 101 10.84 13.05 -1.55
CA GLN A 101 11.28 13.71 -0.30
C GLN A 101 12.72 13.35 0.07
N GLY A 102 13.45 12.64 -0.78
CA GLY A 102 14.87 12.36 -0.64
C GLY A 102 15.21 11.07 0.10
N ILE A 103 14.24 10.18 0.33
CA ILE A 103 14.43 8.88 0.99
C ILE A 103 14.14 7.75 -0.02
N PRO A 104 15.10 7.33 -0.87
CA PRO A 104 14.86 6.42 -1.97
C PRO A 104 14.89 4.94 -1.54
N VAL A 105 14.01 4.54 -0.64
CA VAL A 105 13.83 3.15 -0.20
C VAL A 105 13.20 2.32 -1.30
N ILE A 106 13.68 1.09 -1.51
CA ILE A 106 13.09 0.12 -2.45
C ILE A 106 12.61 -1.09 -1.66
N ILE A 107 11.30 -1.33 -1.68
CA ILE A 107 10.62 -2.39 -0.93
C ILE A 107 9.71 -3.17 -1.90
N PRO A 108 9.82 -4.50 -1.98
CA PRO A 108 8.91 -5.32 -2.79
C PRO A 108 7.48 -5.25 -2.26
N ILE A 109 6.51 -5.19 -3.18
CA ILE A 109 5.09 -5.26 -2.82
C ILE A 109 4.77 -6.67 -2.31
N ASP A 110 4.15 -6.78 -1.14
CA ASP A 110 3.64 -8.05 -0.63
C ASP A 110 2.34 -8.44 -1.36
N LYS A 111 2.43 -9.47 -2.19
CA LYS A 111 1.28 -10.00 -2.93
C LYS A 111 0.21 -10.58 -2.01
N ASN A 112 0.58 -11.14 -0.86
CA ASN A 112 -0.38 -11.70 0.09
C ASN A 112 -1.16 -10.59 0.79
N ALA A 113 -0.51 -9.47 1.13
CA ALA A 113 -1.18 -8.29 1.66
C ALA A 113 -2.18 -7.72 0.63
N ALA A 114 -1.79 -7.64 -0.65
CA ALA A 114 -2.69 -7.22 -1.72
C ALA A 114 -3.93 -8.12 -1.84
N VAL A 115 -3.73 -9.44 -1.85
CA VAL A 115 -4.84 -10.40 -1.90
C VAL A 115 -5.75 -10.26 -0.67
N LYS A 116 -5.19 -10.12 0.52
CA LYS A 116 -5.93 -9.93 1.76
C LYS A 116 -6.77 -8.65 1.73
N ALA A 117 -6.18 -7.52 1.34
CA ALA A 117 -6.87 -6.24 1.24
C ALA A 117 -8.06 -6.28 0.28
N VAL A 118 -7.94 -7.01 -0.85
CA VAL A 118 -9.01 -7.13 -1.85
C VAL A 118 -10.12 -8.10 -1.42
N LEU A 119 -9.76 -9.24 -0.83
CA LEU A 119 -10.72 -10.32 -0.60
C LEU A 119 -11.32 -10.36 0.80
N THR A 120 -10.58 -9.95 1.84
CA THR A 120 -10.96 -10.20 3.24
C THR A 120 -11.18 -8.95 4.06
N ASP A 121 -10.50 -7.84 3.75
CA ASP A 121 -10.54 -6.65 4.59
C ASP A 121 -11.60 -5.62 4.18
N SER A 122 -12.46 -5.97 3.19
CA SER A 122 -13.61 -5.14 2.83
C SER A 122 -14.59 -5.03 4.02
N LYS A 123 -14.84 -3.79 4.43
CA LYS A 123 -15.75 -3.48 5.57
C LYS A 123 -17.17 -3.14 5.15
N LEU A 124 -17.47 -3.17 3.86
CA LEU A 124 -18.81 -2.91 3.31
C LEU A 124 -19.72 -4.16 3.33
N SER A 125 -19.52 -5.03 4.29
CA SER A 125 -20.47 -6.01 4.81
C SER A 125 -20.64 -7.36 4.11
N ALA A 126 -20.20 -7.61 2.92
CA ALA A 126 -20.21 -8.96 2.35
C ALA A 126 -18.99 -9.13 1.43
N PRO A 127 -18.47 -10.36 1.25
CA PRO A 127 -17.48 -10.59 0.22
C PRO A 127 -17.92 -9.97 -1.09
N LEU A 128 -17.02 -9.31 -1.79
CA LEU A 128 -17.32 -8.57 -3.03
C LEU A 128 -18.19 -9.37 -4.01
N TYR A 129 -17.88 -10.66 -4.17
CA TYR A 129 -18.64 -11.54 -5.03
C TYR A 129 -20.10 -11.69 -4.61
N GLU A 130 -20.38 -11.81 -3.30
CA GLU A 130 -21.75 -11.93 -2.78
C GLU A 130 -22.52 -10.62 -2.94
N ALA A 131 -21.87 -9.48 -2.68
CA ALA A 131 -22.51 -8.17 -2.85
C ALA A 131 -22.95 -7.94 -4.30
N LEU A 132 -22.08 -8.19 -5.27
CA LEU A 132 -22.40 -8.12 -6.70
C LEU A 132 -23.44 -9.16 -7.10
N GLY A 133 -23.33 -10.40 -6.59
CA GLY A 133 -24.28 -11.47 -6.87
C GLY A 133 -25.70 -11.18 -6.36
N LEU A 134 -25.85 -10.47 -5.25
CA LEU A 134 -27.16 -10.02 -4.76
C LEU A 134 -27.80 -8.99 -5.68
N ASP A 135 -27.01 -8.04 -6.19
CA ASP A 135 -27.48 -7.03 -7.13
C ASP A 135 -27.89 -7.66 -8.48
N ILE A 136 -27.15 -8.64 -8.97
CA ILE A 136 -27.51 -9.41 -10.18
C ILE A 136 -28.77 -10.23 -9.97
N LYS A 137 -28.96 -10.86 -8.81
CA LYS A 137 -30.22 -11.58 -8.48
C LYS A 137 -31.43 -10.64 -8.48
N ALA A 138 -31.28 -9.44 -7.93
CA ALA A 138 -32.33 -8.42 -7.95
C ALA A 138 -32.62 -7.96 -9.38
N MET A 139 -31.60 -7.73 -10.17
CA MET A 139 -31.73 -7.37 -11.60
C MET A 139 -32.43 -8.47 -12.41
N LYS A 140 -32.06 -9.73 -12.24
CA LYS A 140 -32.74 -10.89 -12.89
C LYS A 140 -34.23 -10.89 -12.59
N ARG A 141 -34.60 -10.69 -11.30
CA ARG A 141 -36.04 -10.66 -10.92
C ARG A 141 -36.76 -9.48 -11.57
N SER A 142 -36.19 -8.30 -11.59
CA SER A 142 -36.76 -7.10 -12.20
C SER A 142 -36.94 -7.27 -13.71
N ILE A 143 -35.93 -7.75 -14.41
CA ILE A 143 -35.95 -8.00 -15.85
C ILE A 143 -37.03 -9.02 -16.20
N ARG A 144 -37.09 -10.13 -15.46
CA ARG A 144 -38.16 -11.17 -15.68
C ARG A 144 -39.57 -10.58 -15.50
N ALA A 145 -39.75 -9.77 -14.45
CA ALA A 145 -41.03 -9.12 -14.15
C ALA A 145 -41.43 -8.15 -15.28
N GLU A 146 -40.51 -7.32 -15.76
CA GLU A 146 -40.77 -6.35 -16.83
C GLU A 146 -41.09 -7.04 -18.18
N ILE A 147 -40.36 -8.10 -18.52
CA ILE A 147 -40.64 -8.89 -19.74
C ILE A 147 -42.02 -9.56 -19.63
N SER A 148 -42.32 -10.23 -18.50
CA SER A 148 -43.61 -10.87 -18.29
C SER A 148 -44.76 -9.87 -18.32
N ARG A 149 -44.62 -8.71 -17.71
CA ARG A 149 -45.59 -7.64 -17.73
C ARG A 149 -45.80 -7.08 -19.13
N GLY A 150 -44.69 -6.76 -19.84
CA GLY A 150 -44.73 -6.22 -21.19
C GLY A 150 -45.47 -7.15 -22.17
N ILE A 151 -45.18 -8.45 -22.11
CA ILE A 151 -45.87 -9.47 -22.95
C ILE A 151 -47.34 -9.58 -22.57
N ALA A 152 -47.66 -9.68 -21.27
CA ALA A 152 -49.04 -9.83 -20.81
C ALA A 152 -49.92 -8.60 -21.11
N SER A 153 -49.33 -7.40 -21.11
CA SER A 153 -50.01 -6.12 -21.35
C SER A 153 -49.97 -5.67 -22.83
N GLY A 154 -49.36 -6.44 -23.73
CA GLY A 154 -49.22 -6.05 -25.15
C GLY A 154 -48.36 -4.77 -25.34
N MET A 155 -47.42 -4.51 -24.49
CA MET A 155 -46.54 -3.33 -24.58
C MET A 155 -45.68 -3.34 -25.85
N SER A 156 -45.39 -2.16 -26.36
CA SER A 156 -44.42 -2.06 -27.46
C SER A 156 -43.03 -2.49 -27.02
N TYR A 157 -42.23 -2.99 -27.95
CA TYR A 157 -40.80 -3.30 -27.71
C TYR A 157 -40.06 -2.12 -27.10
N THR A 158 -40.29 -0.90 -27.57
CA THR A 158 -39.68 0.32 -27.09
C THR A 158 -39.97 0.58 -25.60
N ASP A 159 -41.20 0.29 -25.17
CA ASP A 159 -41.58 0.46 -23.77
C ASP A 159 -40.96 -0.62 -22.87
N ILE A 160 -40.93 -1.88 -23.34
CA ILE A 160 -40.24 -2.96 -22.65
C ILE A 160 -38.74 -2.63 -22.52
N ALA A 161 -38.07 -2.19 -23.59
CA ALA A 161 -36.66 -1.80 -23.58
C ALA A 161 -36.36 -0.67 -22.59
N ARG A 162 -37.24 0.36 -22.52
CA ARG A 162 -37.12 1.46 -21.56
C ARG A 162 -37.24 0.96 -20.14
N ASN A 163 -38.16 0.08 -19.85
CA ASN A 163 -38.34 -0.51 -18.52
C ASN A 163 -37.15 -1.37 -18.10
N LEU A 164 -36.57 -2.13 -19.03
CA LEU A 164 -35.35 -2.91 -18.77
C LEU A 164 -34.15 -2.03 -18.45
N GLN A 165 -33.99 -0.93 -19.18
CA GLN A 165 -32.92 0.06 -18.89
C GLN A 165 -33.04 0.61 -17.47
N ASN A 166 -34.25 0.90 -16.99
CA ASN A 166 -34.49 1.33 -15.63
C ASN A 166 -34.20 0.22 -14.60
N ALA A 167 -34.51 -1.03 -14.90
CA ALA A 167 -34.26 -2.18 -14.02
C ALA A 167 -32.77 -2.48 -13.83
N THR A 168 -31.89 -2.08 -14.78
CA THR A 168 -30.43 -2.28 -14.67
C THR A 168 -29.69 -1.11 -14.03
N LYS A 169 -30.36 0.04 -13.88
CA LYS A 169 -29.71 1.25 -13.36
C LYS A 169 -29.23 1.11 -11.91
N ALA A 170 -30.07 0.58 -11.02
CA ALA A 170 -29.74 0.46 -9.61
C ALA A 170 -28.52 -0.47 -9.33
N PRO A 171 -28.42 -1.67 -9.95
CA PRO A 171 -27.22 -2.51 -9.86
C PRO A 171 -25.96 -1.82 -10.37
N PHE A 172 -26.02 -1.14 -11.51
CA PHE A 172 -24.88 -0.38 -12.05
C PHE A 172 -24.45 0.76 -11.12
N ASP A 173 -25.38 1.52 -10.54
CA ASP A 173 -25.08 2.57 -9.58
C ASP A 173 -24.43 1.98 -8.31
N ARG A 174 -24.84 0.80 -7.88
CA ARG A 174 -24.23 0.08 -6.76
C ARG A 174 -22.80 -0.35 -7.08
N ALA A 175 -22.55 -0.93 -8.25
CA ALA A 175 -21.20 -1.29 -8.71
C ALA A 175 -20.27 -0.07 -8.73
N LYS A 176 -20.74 1.09 -9.16
CA LYS A 176 -19.98 2.35 -9.10
C LYS A 176 -19.62 2.75 -7.67
N ILE A 177 -20.53 2.61 -6.72
CA ILE A 177 -20.27 2.91 -5.30
C ILE A 177 -19.19 1.96 -4.76
N ILE A 178 -19.28 0.66 -5.08
CA ILE A 178 -18.29 -0.35 -4.68
C ILE A 178 -16.90 0.00 -5.24
N VAL A 179 -16.80 0.26 -6.54
CA VAL A 179 -15.53 0.65 -7.19
C VAL A 179 -14.88 1.85 -6.49
N ARG A 180 -15.66 2.91 -6.26
CA ARG A 180 -15.15 4.13 -5.64
C ARG A 180 -14.75 3.94 -4.19
N THR A 181 -15.56 3.25 -3.43
CA THR A 181 -15.34 3.10 -1.98
C THR A 181 -14.21 2.09 -1.71
N GLU A 182 -14.27 0.91 -2.30
CA GLU A 182 -13.27 -0.13 -2.08
C GLU A 182 -11.94 0.19 -2.78
N GLY A 183 -11.97 0.74 -4.00
CA GLY A 183 -10.76 1.18 -4.68
C GLY A 183 -9.99 2.21 -3.87
N HIS A 184 -10.70 3.23 -3.36
CA HIS A 184 -10.11 4.24 -2.49
C HIS A 184 -9.58 3.65 -1.17
N ARG A 185 -10.36 2.81 -0.47
CA ARG A 185 -9.94 2.14 0.76
C ARG A 185 -8.65 1.36 0.56
N ILE A 186 -8.59 0.53 -0.49
CA ILE A 186 -7.43 -0.31 -0.81
C ILE A 186 -6.20 0.53 -1.14
N GLN A 187 -6.35 1.63 -1.88
CA GLN A 187 -5.25 2.57 -2.14
C GLN A 187 -4.70 3.17 -0.85
N GLN A 188 -5.56 3.57 0.08
CA GLN A 188 -5.13 4.15 1.35
C GLN A 188 -4.55 3.10 2.31
N GLU A 189 -5.08 1.88 2.31
CA GLU A 189 -4.54 0.75 3.07
C GLU A 189 -3.12 0.40 2.60
N SER A 190 -2.93 0.24 1.30
CA SER A 190 -1.62 -0.07 0.74
C SER A 190 -0.61 1.07 0.92
N ALA A 191 -1.08 2.32 0.91
CA ALA A 191 -0.26 3.47 1.26
C ALA A 191 0.19 3.44 2.73
N GLU A 192 -0.66 2.95 3.64
CA GLU A 192 -0.30 2.73 5.04
C GLU A 192 0.73 1.61 5.19
N ASP A 193 0.52 0.47 4.52
CA ASP A 193 1.48 -0.64 4.49
C ASP A 193 2.86 -0.16 3.99
N ALA A 194 2.87 0.63 2.91
CA ALA A 194 4.09 1.20 2.36
C ALA A 194 4.82 2.13 3.34
N ARG A 195 4.08 2.97 4.10
CA ARG A 195 4.66 3.83 5.15
C ARG A 195 5.27 3.01 6.27
N GLN A 196 4.58 1.98 6.73
CA GLN A 196 5.07 1.10 7.79
C GLN A 196 6.33 0.34 7.36
N GLU A 197 6.35 -0.18 6.13
CA GLU A 197 7.54 -0.85 5.59
C GLU A 197 8.71 0.12 5.40
N ALA A 198 8.45 1.35 4.93
CA ALA A 198 9.48 2.38 4.84
C ALA A 198 10.07 2.71 6.23
N ARG A 199 9.22 2.83 7.26
CA ARG A 199 9.65 3.05 8.65
C ARG A 199 10.52 1.89 9.18
N LYS A 200 10.15 0.64 8.92
CA LYS A 200 10.97 -0.53 9.26
C LYS A 200 12.35 -0.50 8.61
N LYS A 201 12.49 0.15 7.47
CA LYS A 201 13.78 0.36 6.76
C LYS A 201 14.49 1.65 7.18
N GLY A 202 14.08 2.29 8.26
CA GLY A 202 14.73 3.47 8.83
C GLY A 202 14.23 4.82 8.30
N ALA A 203 13.23 4.84 7.43
CA ALA A 203 12.63 6.09 6.98
C ALA A 203 11.79 6.72 8.11
N ASP A 204 12.13 7.93 8.54
CA ASP A 204 11.31 8.68 9.49
C ASP A 204 10.19 9.40 8.74
N VAL A 205 9.03 8.80 8.76
CA VAL A 205 7.84 9.30 8.06
C VAL A 205 6.64 9.37 8.99
N VAL A 206 5.84 10.41 8.82
CA VAL A 206 4.53 10.59 9.44
C VAL A 206 3.45 10.67 8.38
N LYS A 207 2.20 10.58 8.78
CA LYS A 207 1.03 10.72 7.90
C LYS A 207 0.24 11.98 8.22
N GLN A 208 -0.28 12.64 7.18
CA GLN A 208 -1.09 13.84 7.28
C GLN A 208 -2.41 13.63 6.56
N TRP A 209 -3.53 13.89 7.24
CA TRP A 209 -4.84 13.88 6.59
C TRP A 209 -4.97 15.07 5.64
N ASP A 210 -5.40 14.81 4.42
CA ASP A 210 -5.68 15.83 3.39
C ASP A 210 -7.11 15.61 2.87
N ALA A 211 -8.01 16.49 3.24
CA ALA A 211 -9.40 16.39 2.85
C ALA A 211 -9.66 17.13 1.53
N THR A 212 -10.50 16.54 0.67
CA THR A 212 -11.04 17.27 -0.47
C THR A 212 -12.05 18.28 0.05
N LEU A 213 -11.65 19.54 0.19
CA LEU A 213 -12.47 20.60 0.78
C LEU A 213 -13.50 21.15 -0.22
N ASP A 214 -14.58 20.39 -0.45
CA ASP A 214 -15.73 20.82 -1.26
C ASP A 214 -17.06 20.70 -0.48
N GLY A 215 -18.17 21.05 -1.14
CA GLY A 215 -19.49 21.01 -0.52
C GLY A 215 -19.98 19.61 -0.11
N ALA A 216 -19.38 18.54 -0.67
CA ALA A 216 -19.75 17.16 -0.35
C ALA A 216 -18.88 16.56 0.76
N THR A 217 -17.84 17.26 1.22
CA THR A 217 -16.95 16.78 2.29
C THR A 217 -17.65 16.83 3.64
N ARG A 218 -17.64 15.72 4.36
CA ARG A 218 -18.27 15.55 5.68
C ARG A 218 -17.59 16.46 6.73
N ALA A 219 -18.35 16.88 7.73
CA ALA A 219 -17.81 17.70 8.83
C ALA A 219 -16.66 17.01 9.57
N THR A 220 -16.78 15.72 9.86
CA THR A 220 -15.72 14.90 10.46
C THR A 220 -14.43 14.99 9.65
N HIS A 221 -14.51 14.79 8.33
CA HIS A 221 -13.34 14.82 7.45
C HIS A 221 -12.70 16.20 7.32
N ARG A 222 -13.52 17.27 7.31
CA ARG A 222 -12.99 18.65 7.34
C ARG A 222 -12.21 18.95 8.61
N ASN A 223 -12.67 18.43 9.76
CA ASN A 223 -11.99 18.65 11.04
C ASN A 223 -10.72 17.79 11.19
N LEU A 224 -10.59 16.73 10.41
CA LEU A 224 -9.35 15.93 10.32
C LEU A 224 -8.31 16.56 9.39
N ASP A 225 -8.71 17.48 8.51
CA ASP A 225 -7.81 18.09 7.53
C ASP A 225 -6.58 18.71 8.19
N GLY A 226 -5.41 18.39 7.66
CA GLY A 226 -4.12 18.86 8.21
C GLY A 226 -3.64 18.12 9.44
N GLN A 227 -4.42 17.22 10.06
CA GLN A 227 -3.97 16.46 11.23
C GLN A 227 -2.77 15.58 10.86
N ILE A 228 -1.69 15.66 11.64
CA ILE A 228 -0.48 14.85 11.48
C ILE A 228 -0.46 13.78 12.57
N LYS A 229 -0.11 12.55 12.20
CA LYS A 229 -0.02 11.39 13.08
C LYS A 229 1.19 10.52 12.76
N GLU A 230 1.68 9.79 13.76
CA GLU A 230 2.61 8.69 13.54
C GLU A 230 1.95 7.62 12.68
N THR A 231 2.74 6.79 12.01
CA THR A 231 2.20 5.76 11.09
C THR A 231 1.37 4.71 11.82
N ASP A 232 1.63 4.47 13.09
CA ASP A 232 0.92 3.53 13.97
C ASP A 232 -0.24 4.16 14.76
N GLU A 233 -0.42 5.49 14.68
CA GLU A 233 -1.50 6.19 15.36
C GLU A 233 -2.72 6.44 14.45
N PRO A 234 -3.95 6.30 14.95
CA PRO A 234 -5.13 6.66 14.19
C PRO A 234 -5.35 8.18 14.16
N PHE A 235 -5.90 8.68 13.07
CA PHE A 235 -6.55 9.98 13.04
C PHE A 235 -7.83 9.92 13.88
N ALA A 236 -8.16 10.99 14.62
CA ALA A 236 -9.31 10.98 15.50
C ALA A 236 -10.01 12.35 15.57
N TYR A 237 -11.35 12.34 15.54
CA TYR A 237 -12.22 13.49 15.78
C TYR A 237 -13.63 13.06 16.21
N GLY A 238 -14.19 13.73 17.22
CA GLY A 238 -15.58 13.50 17.66
C GLY A 238 -15.87 12.06 18.09
N GLY A 239 -14.90 11.35 18.69
CA GLY A 239 -15.03 9.95 19.10
C GLY A 239 -14.82 8.93 17.97
N LYS A 240 -14.72 9.36 16.71
CA LYS A 240 -14.42 8.50 15.55
C LYS A 240 -12.92 8.41 15.32
N LYS A 241 -12.43 7.23 14.90
CA LYS A 241 -11.02 6.96 14.66
C LYS A 241 -10.84 6.18 13.35
N ALA A 242 -9.80 6.50 12.59
CA ALA A 242 -9.43 5.76 11.38
C ALA A 242 -7.90 5.77 11.21
N MET A 243 -7.32 4.63 10.85
CA MET A 243 -5.89 4.55 10.55
C MET A 243 -5.53 5.31 9.27
N TYR A 244 -6.44 5.34 8.32
CA TYR A 244 -6.33 6.03 7.04
C TYR A 244 -7.73 6.39 6.53
N PRO A 245 -7.88 7.28 5.55
CA PRO A 245 -9.17 7.59 4.94
C PRO A 245 -9.85 6.35 4.35
N GLY A 246 -11.14 6.14 4.68
CA GLY A 246 -11.89 4.94 4.29
C GLY A 246 -11.77 3.77 5.28
N ALA A 247 -11.20 3.99 6.47
CA ALA A 247 -11.00 2.96 7.49
C ALA A 247 -11.73 3.23 8.82
N PHE A 248 -12.80 4.01 8.82
CA PHE A 248 -13.63 4.21 10.01
C PHE A 248 -14.42 2.95 10.39
N GLY A 249 -14.72 2.09 9.42
CA GLY A 249 -15.63 0.95 9.60
C GLY A 249 -17.10 1.37 9.72
N ASP A 250 -17.42 2.60 9.30
CA ASP A 250 -18.75 3.20 9.29
C ASP A 250 -19.08 3.62 7.86
N PRO A 251 -20.07 2.99 7.20
CA PRO A 251 -20.45 3.34 5.83
C PRO A 251 -20.81 4.82 5.66
N ALA A 252 -21.31 5.48 6.72
CA ALA A 252 -21.61 6.90 6.68
C ALA A 252 -20.37 7.78 6.51
N GLU A 253 -19.20 7.30 6.95
CA GLU A 253 -17.93 8.00 6.80
C GLU A 253 -17.12 7.48 5.60
N ASP A 254 -17.14 6.16 5.35
CA ASP A 254 -16.25 5.52 4.39
C ASP A 254 -16.76 5.57 2.93
N CYS A 255 -18.11 5.49 2.70
CA CYS A 255 -18.66 5.49 1.35
C CYS A 255 -18.33 6.77 0.58
N ASN A 256 -17.77 6.61 -0.63
CA ASN A 256 -17.35 7.71 -1.51
C ASN A 256 -16.41 8.72 -0.81
N CYS A 257 -15.61 8.30 0.16
CA CYS A 257 -14.54 9.13 0.73
C CYS A 257 -13.53 9.48 -0.36
N ARG A 258 -13.00 10.72 -0.33
CA ARG A 258 -12.00 11.24 -1.29
C ARG A 258 -10.79 11.86 -0.60
N CYS A 259 -10.74 11.77 0.73
CA CYS A 259 -9.60 12.24 1.52
C CYS A 259 -8.41 11.31 1.30
N VAL A 260 -7.19 11.81 1.45
CA VAL A 260 -5.97 11.00 1.34
C VAL A 260 -5.08 11.19 2.56
N ALA A 261 -4.32 10.16 2.92
CA ALA A 261 -3.25 10.30 3.89
C ALA A 261 -1.93 10.54 3.15
N LEU A 262 -1.45 11.78 3.20
CA LEU A 262 -0.17 12.18 2.61
C LEU A 262 0.98 11.70 3.49
N THR A 263 2.08 11.28 2.89
CA THR A 263 3.30 10.89 3.59
C THR A 263 4.22 12.10 3.73
N ARG A 264 4.71 12.34 4.95
CA ARG A 264 5.65 13.43 5.26
C ARG A 264 6.92 12.86 5.85
N ALA A 265 8.05 13.17 5.27
CA ALA A 265 9.36 12.81 5.82
C ALA A 265 9.75 13.81 6.91
N ARG A 266 10.26 13.27 8.04
CA ARG A 266 10.90 14.01 9.13
C ARG A 266 12.36 13.67 9.13
N TRP A 267 13.16 13.74 8.38
CA TRP A 267 14.60 13.50 8.29
C TRP A 267 15.22 12.80 9.50
N ALA A 268 15.45 11.50 9.40
CA ALA A 268 16.19 10.71 10.38
C ALA A 268 17.05 9.60 9.77
N LEU A 269 17.33 9.63 8.47
CA LEU A 269 18.32 8.72 7.90
C LEU A 269 19.72 9.29 8.14
N ASP A 270 20.63 8.44 8.62
CA ASP A 270 22.05 8.67 8.60
C ASP A 270 22.48 9.02 7.15
N GLU A 271 23.37 9.99 6.99
CA GLU A 271 23.83 10.44 5.67
C GLU A 271 24.43 9.29 4.84
N GLU A 272 25.04 8.30 5.48
CA GLU A 272 25.60 7.13 4.82
C GLU A 272 24.52 6.13 4.40
N GLU A 273 23.50 5.89 5.23
CA GLU A 273 22.34 5.11 4.86
C GLU A 273 21.61 5.77 3.67
N LEU A 274 21.47 7.09 3.72
CA LEU A 274 20.88 7.87 2.63
C LEU A 274 21.73 7.81 1.36
N ALA A 275 23.07 7.92 1.46
CA ALA A 275 23.98 7.78 0.32
C ALA A 275 23.87 6.38 -0.32
N THR A 276 23.87 5.32 0.48
CA THR A 276 23.69 3.94 0.02
C THR A 276 22.34 3.75 -0.70
N LEU A 277 21.26 4.32 -0.15
CA LEU A 277 19.93 4.26 -0.77
C LEU A 277 19.89 5.05 -2.10
N LYS A 278 20.56 6.22 -2.15
CA LYS A 278 20.66 7.02 -3.37
C LYS A 278 21.46 6.32 -4.45
N GLU A 279 22.60 5.69 -4.13
CA GLU A 279 23.40 4.91 -5.06
C GLU A 279 22.58 3.73 -5.63
N ARG A 280 21.84 3.01 -4.77
CA ARG A 280 20.94 1.94 -5.20
C ARG A 280 19.82 2.45 -6.11
N ALA A 281 19.19 3.57 -5.74
CA ALA A 281 18.17 4.19 -6.57
C ALA A 281 18.72 4.64 -7.93
N ALA A 282 19.92 5.21 -7.96
CA ALA A 282 20.61 5.61 -9.18
C ALA A 282 20.96 4.40 -10.07
N PHE A 283 21.41 3.28 -9.49
CA PHE A 283 21.66 2.05 -10.22
C PHE A 283 20.43 1.54 -10.99
N PHE A 284 19.24 1.67 -10.40
CA PHE A 284 17.97 1.33 -11.03
C PHE A 284 17.31 2.49 -11.80
N GLY A 285 17.99 3.64 -11.93
CA GLY A 285 17.48 4.83 -12.62
C GLY A 285 16.29 5.50 -11.93
N LEU A 286 16.13 5.26 -10.61
CA LEU A 286 15.06 5.83 -9.79
C LEU A 286 15.36 7.26 -9.29
N ASP A 287 16.56 7.76 -9.52
CA ASP A 287 16.97 9.15 -9.30
C ASP A 287 16.55 10.08 -10.44
N LYS A 288 16.28 9.52 -11.63
CA LYS A 288 15.95 10.22 -12.87
C LYS A 288 14.60 9.75 -13.40
N GLN A 289 13.54 10.04 -12.65
CA GLN A 289 12.17 9.80 -13.09
C GLN A 289 11.48 11.11 -13.46
N ASP A 290 10.87 11.14 -14.65
CA ASP A 290 10.16 12.31 -15.15
C ASP A 290 8.69 12.31 -14.71
N SER A 291 8.10 11.13 -14.42
CA SER A 291 6.71 10.98 -14.05
C SER A 291 6.49 9.81 -13.09
N PHE A 292 5.31 9.77 -12.47
CA PHE A 292 4.89 8.64 -11.65
C PHE A 292 4.81 7.33 -12.45
N GLU A 293 4.37 7.37 -13.71
CA GLU A 293 4.33 6.19 -14.58
C GLU A 293 5.73 5.64 -14.89
N ASP A 294 6.72 6.53 -15.14
CA ASP A 294 8.12 6.14 -15.31
C ASP A 294 8.68 5.54 -14.02
N PHE A 295 8.40 6.17 -12.88
CA PHE A 295 8.79 5.64 -11.56
C PHE A 295 8.21 4.24 -11.32
N LYS A 296 6.92 4.00 -11.56
CA LYS A 296 6.30 2.68 -11.38
C LYS A 296 7.05 1.58 -12.12
N LYS A 297 7.35 1.81 -13.39
CA LYS A 297 8.07 0.82 -14.22
C LYS A 297 9.46 0.52 -13.68
N LYS A 298 10.24 1.55 -13.37
CA LYS A 298 11.61 1.41 -12.85
C LYS A 298 11.62 0.75 -11.47
N TYR A 299 10.70 1.16 -10.59
CA TYR A 299 10.60 0.65 -9.23
C TYR A 299 10.23 -0.84 -9.19
N LEU A 300 9.25 -1.28 -9.98
CA LEU A 300 8.85 -2.69 -10.04
C LEU A 300 10.00 -3.57 -10.56
N ASN A 301 10.72 -3.12 -11.57
CA ASN A 301 11.90 -3.83 -12.08
C ASN A 301 13.02 -3.91 -11.03
N ALA A 302 13.25 -2.83 -10.28
CA ALA A 302 14.22 -2.80 -9.19
C ALA A 302 13.82 -3.75 -8.06
N ALA A 303 12.58 -3.70 -7.61
CA ALA A 303 12.05 -4.54 -6.55
C ALA A 303 12.09 -6.03 -6.92
N GLU A 304 11.75 -6.38 -8.17
CA GLU A 304 11.84 -7.75 -8.68
C GLU A 304 13.29 -8.23 -8.76
N THR A 305 14.20 -7.39 -9.24
CA THR A 305 15.63 -7.69 -9.31
C THR A 305 16.21 -7.95 -7.92
N LEU A 306 15.85 -7.12 -6.92
CA LEU A 306 16.30 -7.32 -5.54
C LEU A 306 15.71 -8.60 -4.94
N LYS A 307 14.43 -8.89 -5.21
CA LYS A 307 13.77 -10.12 -4.77
C LYS A 307 14.40 -11.38 -5.40
N ASN A 308 14.75 -11.32 -6.67
CA ASN A 308 15.37 -12.44 -7.39
C ASN A 308 16.84 -12.63 -7.01
N LYS A 309 17.58 -11.55 -6.74
CA LYS A 309 18.94 -11.64 -6.18
C LYS A 309 18.94 -12.30 -4.80
N GLY A 310 17.91 -12.06 -3.96
CA GLY A 310 17.73 -12.78 -2.71
C GLY A 310 17.39 -14.28 -2.90
N LYS A 311 16.83 -14.68 -4.04
CA LYS A 311 16.50 -16.08 -4.35
C LYS A 311 17.55 -16.83 -5.18
N SER A 312 18.30 -16.14 -6.05
CA SER A 312 19.32 -16.73 -6.91
C SER A 312 20.76 -16.48 -6.43
N GLY A 313 20.90 -15.71 -5.38
CA GLY A 313 22.17 -15.43 -4.72
C GLY A 313 22.55 -16.49 -3.70
N ILE A 314 22.57 -17.79 -4.10
CA ILE A 314 23.53 -18.69 -3.50
C ILE A 314 24.91 -18.32 -4.09
N ILE A 315 25.38 -17.13 -3.80
CA ILE A 315 26.74 -17.03 -3.36
C ILE A 315 26.64 -17.58 -1.93
N LYS A 316 27.06 -18.82 -1.73
CA LYS A 316 27.62 -19.21 -0.46
C LYS A 316 28.73 -18.20 -0.16
N VAL A 317 28.35 -17.07 0.43
CA VAL A 317 29.23 -16.34 1.30
C VAL A 317 29.31 -17.28 2.49
N GLU A 318 30.34 -18.09 2.51
CA GLU A 318 30.84 -18.71 3.73
C GLU A 318 30.68 -17.63 4.81
N LYS A 319 30.22 -18.04 6.00
CA LYS A 319 30.07 -17.14 7.17
C LYS A 319 31.31 -16.25 7.24
N THR A 320 31.28 -15.10 6.60
CA THR A 320 32.38 -14.15 6.62
C THR A 320 32.36 -13.63 8.03
N SER A 321 33.31 -14.08 8.85
CA SER A 321 33.43 -13.60 10.20
C SER A 321 33.69 -12.09 10.10
N VAL A 322 33.27 -11.32 11.10
CA VAL A 322 33.61 -9.88 11.16
C VAL A 322 35.09 -9.67 10.93
N LYS A 323 35.94 -10.58 11.46
CA LYS A 323 37.39 -10.59 11.27
C LYS A 323 37.81 -10.73 9.81
N ASP A 324 37.13 -11.58 9.04
CA ASP A 324 37.43 -11.77 7.63
C ASP A 324 37.03 -10.53 6.80
N ALA A 325 35.92 -9.89 7.15
CA ALA A 325 35.49 -8.65 6.50
C ALA A 325 36.44 -7.48 6.78
N VAL A 326 36.99 -7.39 7.98
CA VAL A 326 38.04 -6.43 8.33
C VAL A 326 39.34 -6.73 7.59
N SER A 327 39.81 -7.98 7.62
CA SER A 327 41.07 -8.37 7.00
C SER A 327 41.07 -8.25 5.48
N SER A 328 39.90 -8.45 4.85
CA SER A 328 39.71 -8.28 3.41
C SER A 328 39.47 -6.83 2.96
N GLY A 329 39.39 -5.88 3.90
CA GLY A 329 39.15 -4.47 3.61
C GLY A 329 37.72 -4.14 3.14
N VAL A 330 36.77 -5.05 3.36
CA VAL A 330 35.34 -4.79 3.11
C VAL A 330 34.82 -3.73 4.06
N VAL A 331 35.30 -3.74 5.32
CA VAL A 331 35.05 -2.72 6.33
C VAL A 331 36.37 -2.37 7.05
N THR A 332 36.38 -1.27 7.79
CA THR A 332 37.55 -0.88 8.60
C THR A 332 37.15 -0.79 10.08
N THR A 333 38.11 -1.04 10.98
CA THR A 333 37.97 -0.75 12.43
C THR A 333 38.30 0.69 12.77
N LYS A 334 38.88 1.45 11.83
CA LYS A 334 39.21 2.87 12.08
C LYS A 334 37.95 3.68 12.38
N ILE A 335 37.95 4.39 13.50
CA ILE A 335 36.85 5.24 13.92
C ILE A 335 36.60 6.38 12.91
N ASN A 336 35.35 6.60 12.60
CA ASN A 336 34.90 7.84 11.97
C ASN A 336 34.69 8.91 13.06
N ALA A 337 35.57 9.88 13.11
CA ALA A 337 35.58 10.87 14.18
C ALA A 337 34.30 11.71 14.25
N GLU A 338 33.70 12.03 13.13
CA GLU A 338 32.44 12.78 13.08
C GLU A 338 31.26 11.96 13.62
N LYS A 339 31.11 10.72 13.16
CA LYS A 339 30.03 9.82 13.61
C LYS A 339 30.20 9.50 15.11
N GLN A 340 31.40 9.15 15.54
CA GLN A 340 31.65 8.82 16.93
C GLN A 340 31.51 10.05 17.84
N GLY A 341 31.88 11.24 17.35
CA GLY A 341 31.72 12.49 18.09
C GLY A 341 30.27 12.76 18.51
N ARG A 342 29.31 12.29 17.77
CA ARG A 342 27.86 12.38 18.09
C ARG A 342 27.48 11.55 19.32
N HIS A 343 28.35 10.62 19.75
CA HIS A 343 28.20 9.71 20.87
C HIS A 343 29.30 9.89 21.93
N ILE A 344 29.88 11.10 22.04
CA ILE A 344 30.82 11.49 23.07
C ILE A 344 30.34 12.81 23.66
N LYS A 345 29.96 12.81 24.93
CA LYS A 345 29.31 13.96 25.61
C LYS A 345 30.16 15.24 25.61
N THR A 346 31.49 15.10 25.61
CA THR A 346 32.43 16.21 25.55
C THR A 346 32.79 16.71 24.16
N SER A 347 32.28 16.03 23.11
CA SER A 347 32.52 16.40 21.71
C SER A 347 31.65 17.59 21.30
N PRO A 348 32.15 18.55 20.52
CA PRO A 348 31.35 19.61 19.92
C PRO A 348 30.25 19.05 18.95
N ALA A 349 30.42 17.83 18.47
CA ALA A 349 29.48 17.14 17.58
C ALA A 349 28.41 16.33 18.33
N TYR A 350 28.43 16.29 19.66
CA TYR A 350 27.50 15.56 20.48
C TYR A 350 26.04 16.01 20.20
N ILE A 351 25.18 15.05 20.07
CA ILE A 351 23.75 15.31 19.90
C ILE A 351 23.02 14.95 21.20
N GLU A 352 22.46 15.96 21.85
CA GLU A 352 21.74 15.81 23.11
C GLU A 352 20.61 14.74 23.00
N GLY A 353 20.47 13.91 24.03
CA GLY A 353 19.51 12.80 24.05
C GLY A 353 19.99 11.51 23.37
N ARG A 354 21.20 11.45 22.84
CA ARG A 354 21.82 10.22 22.35
C ARG A 354 22.65 9.50 23.40
N SER A 355 22.63 8.18 23.33
CA SER A 355 23.55 7.33 24.09
C SER A 355 25.00 7.71 23.78
N TYR A 356 25.87 7.74 24.79
CA TYR A 356 27.25 8.20 24.65
C TYR A 356 28.25 7.35 25.44
N ILE A 357 29.48 7.28 24.96
CA ILE A 357 30.56 6.60 25.65
C ILE A 357 31.23 7.54 26.70
N ASN A 358 31.73 6.93 27.77
CA ASN A 358 32.49 7.61 28.81
C ASN A 358 33.95 7.68 28.37
N GLY A 359 34.34 8.75 27.67
CA GLY A 359 35.71 8.91 27.19
C GLY A 359 35.84 9.77 25.95
N THR A 360 36.93 9.57 25.24
CA THR A 360 37.40 10.32 24.07
C THR A 360 37.26 9.51 22.79
N LEU A 361 37.61 10.08 21.64
CA LEU A 361 37.69 9.35 20.36
C LEU A 361 38.74 8.22 20.41
N GLU A 362 39.84 8.40 21.16
CA GLU A 362 40.86 7.39 21.35
C GLU A 362 40.35 6.22 22.19
N ASP A 363 39.51 6.48 23.18
CA ASP A 363 38.86 5.44 23.99
C ASP A 363 37.87 4.65 23.13
N ALA A 364 37.11 5.32 22.27
CA ALA A 364 36.23 4.67 21.32
C ALA A 364 37.00 3.81 20.31
N GLN A 365 38.16 4.28 19.83
CA GLN A 365 39.00 3.48 18.92
C GLN A 365 39.51 2.22 19.62
N ARG A 366 39.99 2.33 20.86
CA ARG A 366 40.40 1.16 21.65
C ARG A 366 39.27 0.16 21.84
N LEU A 367 38.07 0.61 22.20
CA LEU A 367 36.91 -0.25 22.34
C LEU A 367 36.60 -1.00 21.05
N VAL A 368 36.67 -0.32 19.89
CA VAL A 368 36.43 -0.98 18.61
C VAL A 368 37.53 -1.97 18.27
N ASP A 369 38.80 -1.64 18.52
CA ASP A 369 39.94 -2.52 18.26
C ASP A 369 39.90 -3.79 19.13
N ASP A 370 39.51 -3.66 20.40
CA ASP A 370 39.41 -4.77 21.35
C ASP A 370 38.19 -5.67 21.09
N LEU A 371 37.07 -5.08 20.71
CA LEU A 371 35.78 -5.74 20.64
C LEU A 371 35.40 -6.23 19.23
N SER A 372 36.04 -5.74 18.17
CA SER A 372 35.73 -6.16 16.78
C SER A 372 35.88 -7.66 16.56
N GLY A 373 34.80 -8.31 16.16
CA GLY A 373 34.78 -9.75 15.89
C GLY A 373 34.74 -10.62 17.14
N THR A 374 34.46 -10.05 18.31
CA THR A 374 34.27 -10.81 19.57
C THR A 374 32.80 -10.99 19.93
N GLY A 375 31.93 -10.20 19.34
CA GLY A 375 30.51 -10.18 19.67
C GLY A 375 29.62 -11.00 18.73
N VAL A 376 28.36 -10.64 18.67
CA VAL A 376 27.35 -11.32 17.84
C VAL A 376 27.02 -10.44 16.63
N PRO A 377 27.39 -10.86 15.41
CA PRO A 377 27.03 -10.13 14.21
C PRO A 377 25.52 -10.15 14.00
N LEU A 378 24.96 -8.99 13.61
CA LEU A 378 23.55 -8.88 13.24
C LEU A 378 23.38 -9.30 11.79
N MET A 379 22.44 -10.24 11.57
CA MET A 379 22.07 -10.73 10.26
C MET A 379 20.67 -10.22 9.90
N ASP A 380 20.43 -10.02 8.59
CA ASP A 380 19.06 -9.84 8.09
C ASP A 380 18.33 -11.19 8.03
N ALA A 381 17.03 -11.14 7.59
CA ALA A 381 16.21 -12.34 7.44
C ALA A 381 16.76 -13.35 6.42
N ASP A 382 17.64 -12.92 5.52
CA ASP A 382 18.26 -13.73 4.47
C ASP A 382 19.64 -14.26 4.90
N GLY A 383 20.09 -13.94 6.12
CA GLY A 383 21.38 -14.38 6.68
C GLY A 383 22.58 -13.54 6.23
N ASN A 384 22.38 -12.35 5.65
CA ASN A 384 23.47 -11.44 5.32
C ASN A 384 23.85 -10.59 6.53
N TRP A 385 25.13 -10.34 6.68
CA TRP A 385 25.61 -9.49 7.75
C TRP A 385 25.25 -8.01 7.49
N LEU A 386 24.59 -7.37 8.45
CA LEU A 386 24.16 -5.97 8.40
C LEU A 386 25.31 -4.98 8.68
N HIS A 387 26.56 -5.40 8.70
CA HIS A 387 27.73 -4.63 9.10
C HIS A 387 27.60 -4.07 10.53
N LYS A 388 26.87 -4.78 11.36
CA LYS A 388 26.65 -4.44 12.78
C LYS A 388 26.98 -5.63 13.66
N GLU A 389 27.53 -5.36 14.83
CA GLU A 389 27.93 -6.38 15.79
C GLU A 389 27.52 -5.93 17.20
N ARG A 390 26.81 -6.80 17.92
CA ARG A 390 26.52 -6.58 19.36
C ARG A 390 27.73 -7.02 20.16
N VAL A 391 28.26 -6.12 20.97
CA VAL A 391 29.43 -6.34 21.82
C VAL A 391 29.08 -6.10 23.27
N GLN A 392 29.88 -6.69 24.18
CA GLN A 392 29.75 -6.52 25.60
C GLN A 392 31.13 -6.46 26.23
N THR A 393 31.31 -5.55 27.20
CA THR A 393 32.52 -5.42 28.03
C THR A 393 32.26 -5.99 29.44
N ASP A 394 33.29 -6.20 30.18
CA ASP A 394 33.25 -6.58 31.59
C ASP A 394 33.09 -5.37 32.53
N HIS A 395 33.12 -4.16 31.99
CA HIS A 395 33.00 -2.89 32.72
C HIS A 395 32.06 -1.94 31.98
N VAL A 396 31.54 -0.94 32.71
CA VAL A 396 30.72 0.12 32.13
C VAL A 396 31.59 1.01 31.24
N PHE A 397 31.24 1.12 29.95
CA PHE A 397 31.97 1.96 29.02
C PHE A 397 31.13 3.15 28.51
N GLY A 398 29.84 3.20 28.78
CA GLY A 398 29.01 4.28 28.31
C GLY A 398 27.64 4.35 28.99
N ILE A 399 26.87 5.33 28.56
CA ILE A 399 25.52 5.60 29.04
C ILE A 399 24.54 5.34 27.88
N HIS A 400 23.56 4.49 28.15
CA HIS A 400 22.39 4.38 27.30
C HIS A 400 21.39 5.47 27.70
N VAL A 401 20.90 6.21 26.72
CA VAL A 401 19.81 7.19 26.90
C VAL A 401 18.55 6.59 26.23
N ASP A 402 17.51 6.42 27.01
CA ASP A 402 16.23 5.95 26.50
C ASP A 402 15.58 7.05 25.63
N PRO A 403 15.27 6.79 24.36
CA PRO A 403 14.80 7.83 23.44
C PRO A 403 13.37 8.35 23.76
N GLU A 404 12.60 7.60 24.56
CA GLU A 404 11.22 7.99 24.89
C GLU A 404 11.16 8.77 26.21
N THR A 405 11.96 8.37 27.19
CA THR A 405 11.91 8.92 28.54
C THR A 405 13.07 9.87 28.85
N GLY A 406 14.14 9.83 28.06
CA GLY A 406 15.38 10.55 28.34
C GLY A 406 16.17 9.96 29.51
N GLN A 407 15.78 8.81 30.07
CA GLN A 407 16.45 8.22 31.22
C GLN A 407 17.83 7.70 30.82
N GLU A 408 18.83 8.13 31.56
CA GLU A 408 20.23 7.70 31.42
C GLU A 408 20.50 6.45 32.27
N THR A 409 21.13 5.43 31.68
CA THR A 409 21.47 4.15 32.37
C THR A 409 22.87 3.74 31.95
N GLU A 410 23.72 3.43 32.92
CA GLU A 410 25.04 2.84 32.68
C GLU A 410 24.91 1.50 31.93
N THR A 411 25.84 1.25 30.99
CA THR A 411 25.79 0.00 30.24
C THR A 411 27.18 -0.56 29.92
N THR A 412 27.23 -1.90 29.91
CA THR A 412 28.34 -2.72 29.44
C THR A 412 28.12 -3.21 28.00
N LYS A 413 26.95 -2.95 27.41
CA LYS A 413 26.56 -3.42 26.09
C LYS A 413 26.62 -2.33 25.03
N GLY A 414 27.10 -2.68 23.85
CA GLY A 414 27.22 -1.78 22.73
C GLY A 414 26.92 -2.40 21.39
N MET A 415 26.85 -1.54 20.38
CA MET A 415 26.78 -1.94 19.00
C MET A 415 27.91 -1.27 18.22
N ILE A 416 28.74 -2.05 17.57
CA ILE A 416 29.69 -1.58 16.57
C ILE A 416 29.01 -1.56 15.22
N ILE A 417 29.12 -0.43 14.52
CA ILE A 417 28.59 -0.24 13.17
C ILE A 417 29.76 0.01 12.25
N TYR A 418 29.99 -0.95 11.34
CA TYR A 418 31.14 -0.99 10.45
C TYR A 418 30.82 -0.33 9.11
N SER A 419 31.82 0.37 8.53
CA SER A 419 31.76 0.82 7.14
C SER A 419 33.15 0.94 6.53
N LYS A 420 33.24 1.13 5.20
CA LYS A 420 34.53 1.39 4.50
C LYS A 420 35.17 2.72 4.89
N THR A 421 34.35 3.71 5.23
CA THR A 421 34.79 5.09 5.51
C THR A 421 35.07 5.34 6.99
N GLY A 422 34.85 4.33 7.82
CA GLY A 422 35.10 4.40 9.26
C GLY A 422 33.96 3.83 10.08
N THR A 423 34.30 3.36 11.26
CA THR A 423 33.43 2.63 12.18
C THR A 423 33.06 3.52 13.38
N HIS A 424 31.99 3.21 14.08
CA HIS A 424 31.64 3.86 15.35
C HIS A 424 30.95 2.86 16.28
N ILE A 425 31.00 3.13 17.59
CA ILE A 425 30.38 2.30 18.63
C ILE A 425 29.36 3.11 19.41
N ILE A 426 28.21 2.49 19.69
CA ILE A 426 27.08 3.12 20.38
C ILE A 426 26.70 2.27 21.58
N PRO A 427 26.62 2.85 22.82
CA PRO A 427 26.08 2.16 23.98
C PRO A 427 24.62 1.77 23.80
N ARG A 428 24.24 0.58 24.28
CA ARG A 428 22.90 0.00 24.14
C ARG A 428 22.33 -0.36 25.51
N LYS A 429 21.02 -0.51 25.59
CA LYS A 429 20.32 -0.93 26.81
C LYS A 429 20.84 -2.26 27.33
N GLU A 430 20.93 -2.41 28.66
CA GLU A 430 21.39 -3.64 29.31
C GLU A 430 20.44 -4.82 29.12
N ASP A 431 19.16 -4.58 28.94
CA ASP A 431 18.17 -5.63 28.76
C ASP A 431 17.75 -5.79 27.32
N ASP A 432 18.00 -6.99 26.74
CA ASP A 432 16.92 -7.91 26.37
C ASP A 432 17.56 -9.23 25.96
N LYS A 433 17.07 -10.30 26.62
CA LYS A 433 17.45 -11.67 26.32
C LYS A 433 17.10 -12.06 24.90
#